data_340ad881fc7e27b1acaf24bb4b417887
#
_entry.id   340ad881fc7e27b1acaf24bb4b417887
#
_cell.length_a   1.000
_cell.length_b   1.000
_cell.length_c   1.000
_cell.angle_alpha   90.00
_cell.angle_beta   90.00
_cell.angle_gamma   90.00
#
_symmetry.space_group_name_H-M   'P 1'
#
loop_
_entity.id
_entity.type
_entity.pdbx_description
1 polymer ?
#
loop_
_entity_poly.entity_id
_entity_poly.type
_entity_poly.pdbx_seq_one_letter_code
_entity_poly.pdbx_strand_id
1 'polypeptide(L)'
;MTAPTEQELQDICRNFPDMDPSHLRAALDEEERARIEIEPGSTLILVDVPMIEPSENNKYYNTLPLGIILAGDSIITVCTQDVPLIKDFIGGSIRSFYTFKKTRFILQILYKNASYYLMFLKQIDRRSSQIERELHKSMKNKELIQLLELEKSLVYFTTSLRANEVVLERMLRLDAIKK
;
A
#
# COMPACT_ATOMS: atom_id res chain seq x y z
N MET A 1 4.40 7.42 9.21
CA MET A 1 5.84 7.65 8.94
C MET A 1 6.13 7.29 7.50
N THR A 2 6.79 8.14 6.77
CA THR A 2 7.18 7.90 5.37
C THR A 2 8.68 8.03 5.28
N ALA A 3 9.37 7.03 4.70
CA ALA A 3 10.83 6.97 4.61
C ALA A 3 11.52 7.35 5.93
N PRO A 4 11.18 6.69 7.06
CA PRO A 4 11.68 7.08 8.37
C PRO A 4 13.18 6.90 8.47
N THR A 5 13.82 7.79 9.21
CA THR A 5 15.23 7.67 9.60
C THR A 5 15.40 6.65 10.73
N GLU A 6 16.62 6.10 10.89
CA GLU A 6 16.93 5.21 12.03
C GLU A 6 16.64 5.87 13.38
N GLN A 7 16.83 7.18 13.50
CA GLN A 7 16.54 7.92 14.73
C GLN A 7 15.03 7.93 15.04
N GLU A 8 14.20 8.18 14.02
CA GLU A 8 12.73 8.15 14.17
C GLU A 8 12.23 6.75 14.53
N LEU A 9 12.82 5.69 13.96
CA LEU A 9 12.49 4.31 14.31
C LEU A 9 12.83 4.00 15.78
N GLN A 10 14.00 4.44 16.26
CA GLN A 10 14.41 4.30 17.65
C GLN A 10 13.49 5.08 18.59
N ASP A 11 13.08 6.28 18.20
CA ASP A 11 12.19 7.11 19.01
C ASP A 11 10.80 6.48 19.13
N ILE A 12 10.29 5.87 18.06
CA ILE A 12 9.05 5.08 18.11
C ILE A 12 9.20 3.89 19.05
N CYS A 13 10.28 3.11 18.94
CA CYS A 13 10.50 1.97 19.85
C CYS A 13 10.59 2.38 21.32
N ARG A 14 11.16 3.55 21.62
CA ARG A 14 11.19 4.11 22.99
C ARG A 14 9.80 4.52 23.49
N ASN A 15 8.97 5.09 22.62
CA ASN A 15 7.62 5.55 22.97
C ASN A 15 6.63 4.38 23.09
N PHE A 16 6.89 3.26 22.45
CA PHE A 16 6.06 2.05 22.47
C PHE A 16 6.91 0.82 22.85
N PRO A 17 7.33 0.70 24.11
CA PRO A 17 8.27 -0.35 24.54
C PRO A 17 7.71 -1.78 24.42
N ASP A 18 6.37 -1.92 24.44
CA ASP A 18 5.70 -3.22 24.29
C ASP A 18 5.47 -3.61 22.80
N MET A 19 5.82 -2.72 21.87
CA MET A 19 5.69 -3.00 20.43
C MET A 19 6.88 -3.83 19.94
N ASP A 20 6.63 -4.86 19.14
CA ASP A 20 7.69 -5.60 18.47
C ASP A 20 8.38 -4.71 17.41
N PRO A 21 9.71 -4.43 17.56
CA PRO A 21 10.44 -3.63 16.56
C PRO A 21 10.51 -4.27 15.17
N SER A 22 10.31 -5.59 15.06
CA SER A 22 10.30 -6.30 13.77
C SER A 22 9.16 -5.82 12.87
N HIS A 23 8.04 -5.36 13.45
CA HIS A 23 6.91 -4.78 12.72
C HIS A 23 7.29 -3.53 11.91
N LEU A 24 8.17 -2.68 12.44
CA LEU A 24 8.67 -1.51 11.72
C LEU A 24 9.57 -1.92 10.54
N ARG A 25 10.43 -2.91 10.76
CA ARG A 25 11.35 -3.43 9.73
C ARG A 25 10.60 -4.10 8.61
N ALA A 26 9.60 -4.94 8.94
CA ALA A 26 8.75 -5.57 7.95
C ALA A 26 8.03 -4.56 7.04
N ALA A 27 7.58 -3.44 7.60
CA ALA A 27 6.94 -2.37 6.83
C ALA A 27 7.91 -1.58 5.92
N LEU A 28 9.22 -1.73 6.11
CA LEU A 28 10.28 -1.06 5.35
C LEU A 28 11.01 -2.00 4.38
N ASP A 29 10.65 -3.26 4.34
CA ASP A 29 11.16 -4.21 3.36
C ASP A 29 10.19 -4.29 2.17
N GLU A 30 10.62 -3.81 1.01
CA GLU A 30 9.79 -3.76 -0.20
C GLU A 30 9.46 -5.14 -0.78
N GLU A 31 10.16 -6.20 -0.35
CA GLU A 31 9.89 -7.59 -0.76
C GLU A 31 8.96 -8.33 0.20
N GLU A 32 8.56 -7.70 1.30
CA GLU A 32 7.68 -8.31 2.28
C GLU A 32 6.26 -8.54 1.74
N ARG A 33 5.65 -9.63 2.21
CA ARG A 33 4.30 -10.02 1.77
C ARG A 33 3.22 -9.48 2.71
N ALA A 34 2.13 -9.07 2.14
CA ALA A 34 0.94 -8.67 2.89
C ALA A 34 0.48 -9.78 3.85
N ARG A 35 0.34 -9.46 5.14
CA ARG A 35 -0.04 -10.39 6.21
C ARG A 35 -0.50 -9.65 7.46
N ILE A 36 -1.01 -10.42 8.44
CA ILE A 36 -1.28 -9.94 9.79
C ILE A 36 -0.43 -10.73 10.76
N GLU A 37 0.26 -10.02 11.64
CA GLU A 37 0.99 -10.58 12.78
C GLU A 37 0.41 -10.01 14.06
N ILE A 38 0.19 -10.88 15.05
CA ILE A 38 -0.34 -10.50 16.36
C ILE A 38 0.66 -10.97 17.40
N GLU A 39 1.28 -9.99 18.05
CA GLU A 39 2.25 -10.20 19.12
C GLU A 39 1.76 -9.55 20.41
N PRO A 40 2.24 -10.00 21.57
CA PRO A 40 1.95 -9.28 22.81
C PRO A 40 2.38 -7.81 22.71
N GLY A 41 1.41 -6.90 22.91
CA GLY A 41 1.66 -5.43 22.87
C GLY A 41 1.49 -4.78 21.50
N SER A 42 1.50 -5.52 20.38
CA SER A 42 1.28 -4.92 19.07
C SER A 42 0.68 -5.87 18.03
N THR A 43 -0.01 -5.29 17.05
CA THR A 43 -0.51 -6.02 15.88
C THR A 43 -0.06 -5.30 14.63
N LEU A 44 0.62 -6.02 13.73
CA LEU A 44 0.96 -5.55 12.40
C LEU A 44 -0.09 -6.01 11.39
N ILE A 45 -0.58 -5.07 10.60
CA ILE A 45 -1.35 -5.33 9.38
C ILE A 45 -0.50 -4.78 8.24
N LEU A 46 0.09 -5.67 7.45
CA LEU A 46 0.88 -5.32 6.28
C LEU A 46 0.04 -5.52 5.03
N VAL A 47 -0.08 -4.49 4.21
CA VAL A 47 -0.81 -4.52 2.94
C VAL A 47 -0.01 -3.85 1.85
N ASP A 48 -0.20 -4.31 0.61
CA ASP A 48 0.43 -3.68 -0.54
C ASP A 48 -0.45 -2.53 -1.03
N VAL A 49 0.18 -1.39 -1.30
CA VAL A 49 -0.48 -0.19 -1.84
C VAL A 49 0.07 0.12 -3.23
N PRO A 50 -0.79 0.50 -4.19
CA PRO A 50 -0.34 0.82 -5.53
C PRO A 50 0.27 2.22 -5.57
N MET A 51 1.32 2.35 -6.36
CA MET A 51 1.98 3.62 -6.61
C MET A 51 2.33 3.81 -8.08
N ILE A 52 2.67 5.04 -8.45
CA ILE A 52 3.21 5.38 -9.77
C ILE A 52 4.65 5.80 -9.57
N GLU A 53 5.57 5.09 -10.20
CA GLU A 53 6.95 5.49 -10.29
C GLU A 53 7.16 6.39 -11.52
N PRO A 54 7.81 7.56 -11.37
CA PRO A 54 8.19 8.37 -12.50
C PRO A 54 9.29 7.65 -13.29
N SER A 55 9.07 7.45 -14.58
CA SER A 55 10.08 7.00 -15.53
C SER A 55 10.24 8.05 -16.62
N GLU A 56 11.41 8.16 -17.22
CA GLU A 56 11.78 9.23 -18.19
C GLU A 56 10.78 9.38 -19.35
N ASN A 57 10.08 8.31 -19.73
CA ASN A 57 9.15 8.34 -20.87
C ASN A 57 7.77 7.75 -20.58
N ASN A 58 7.54 7.14 -19.40
CA ASN A 58 6.30 6.43 -19.07
C ASN A 58 5.98 6.52 -17.58
N LYS A 59 4.72 6.23 -17.26
CA LYS A 59 4.30 5.92 -15.88
C LYS A 59 4.41 4.42 -15.68
N TYR A 60 5.21 4.01 -14.73
CA TYR A 60 5.32 2.63 -14.29
C TYR A 60 4.48 2.46 -13.02
N TYR A 61 3.63 1.44 -13.02
CA TYR A 61 2.79 1.14 -11.85
C TYR A 61 3.40 0.00 -11.08
N ASN A 62 3.63 0.24 -9.79
CA ASN A 62 4.22 -0.72 -8.87
C ASN A 62 3.40 -0.81 -7.60
N THR A 63 3.79 -1.67 -6.67
CA THR A 63 3.20 -1.80 -5.34
C THR A 63 4.28 -1.72 -4.27
N LEU A 64 3.93 -1.15 -3.13
CA LEU A 64 4.79 -1.05 -1.95
C LEU A 64 4.05 -1.55 -0.72
N PRO A 65 4.75 -2.15 0.26
CA PRO A 65 4.16 -2.47 1.54
C PRO A 65 3.83 -1.19 2.33
N LEU A 66 2.66 -1.21 2.94
CA LEU A 66 2.22 -0.26 3.95
C LEU A 66 1.97 -1.02 5.25
N GLY A 67 2.78 -0.76 6.25
CA GLY A 67 2.57 -1.25 7.60
C GLY A 67 1.57 -0.39 8.35
N ILE A 68 0.56 -1.04 8.96
CA ILE A 68 -0.39 -0.46 9.89
C ILE A 68 -0.19 -1.18 11.21
N ILE A 69 0.44 -0.52 12.17
CA ILE A 69 0.80 -1.12 13.46
C ILE A 69 -0.13 -0.56 14.53
N LEU A 70 -0.82 -1.46 15.22
CA LEU A 70 -1.60 -1.15 16.41
C LEU A 70 -0.69 -1.36 17.62
N ALA A 71 -0.39 -0.30 18.36
CA ALA A 71 0.42 -0.35 19.57
C ALA A 71 -0.28 0.46 20.70
N GLY A 72 -0.72 -0.23 21.73
CA GLY A 72 -1.53 0.38 22.78
C GLY A 72 -2.74 1.13 22.20
N ASP A 73 -2.85 2.42 22.50
CA ASP A 73 -3.94 3.27 22.00
C ASP A 73 -3.63 3.98 20.67
N SER A 74 -2.49 3.71 20.09
CA SER A 74 -2.01 4.36 18.87
C SER A 74 -2.10 3.47 17.64
N ILE A 75 -2.18 4.11 16.47
CA ILE A 75 -1.98 3.50 15.17
C ILE A 75 -0.78 4.17 14.52
N ILE A 76 0.19 3.37 14.11
CA ILE A 76 1.40 3.83 13.42
C ILE A 76 1.32 3.31 11.99
N THR A 77 1.37 4.20 11.00
CA THR A 77 1.51 3.81 9.60
C THR A 77 2.92 4.04 9.13
N VAL A 78 3.51 3.04 8.46
CA VAL A 78 4.91 3.06 8.00
C VAL A 78 4.98 2.61 6.56
N CYS A 79 5.73 3.35 5.73
CA CYS A 79 6.04 2.99 4.33
C CYS A 79 7.41 3.56 3.93
N THR A 80 8.02 2.96 2.91
CA THR A 80 9.34 3.35 2.39
C THR A 80 9.30 4.65 1.59
N GLN A 81 8.17 4.98 0.99
CA GLN A 81 7.99 6.13 0.11
C GLN A 81 6.67 6.85 0.35
N ASP A 82 6.56 8.06 -0.18
CA ASP A 82 5.32 8.83 -0.17
C ASP A 82 4.23 8.18 -1.01
N VAL A 83 3.21 7.65 -0.36
CA VAL A 83 2.06 7.06 -1.04
C VAL A 83 0.87 8.02 -1.06
N PRO A 84 0.18 8.18 -2.20
CA PRO A 84 -0.95 9.11 -2.33
C PRO A 84 -2.06 8.86 -1.31
N LEU A 85 -2.29 7.59 -0.98
CA LEU A 85 -3.27 7.17 0.02
C LEU A 85 -3.05 7.84 1.37
N ILE A 86 -1.82 7.85 1.89
CA ILE A 86 -1.51 8.46 3.20
C ILE A 86 -1.62 9.99 3.12
N LYS A 87 -1.25 10.60 1.99
CA LYS A 87 -1.43 12.04 1.78
C LYS A 87 -2.90 12.48 1.85
N ASP A 88 -3.84 11.65 1.38
CA ASP A 88 -5.26 11.94 1.49
C ASP A 88 -5.74 12.03 2.94
N PHE A 89 -5.21 11.20 3.84
CA PHE A 89 -5.52 11.27 5.27
C PHE A 89 -4.90 12.51 5.93
N ILE A 90 -3.63 12.79 5.65
CA ILE A 90 -2.92 13.97 6.18
C ILE A 90 -3.56 15.26 5.68
N GLY A 91 -3.94 15.31 4.41
CA GLY A 91 -4.56 16.48 3.76
C GLY A 91 -6.03 16.69 4.12
N GLY A 92 -6.63 15.85 4.98
CA GLY A 92 -8.02 15.98 5.41
C GLY A 92 -9.06 15.70 4.33
N SER A 93 -8.67 15.03 3.23
CA SER A 93 -9.57 14.67 2.12
C SER A 93 -10.56 13.56 2.49
N ILE A 94 -10.34 12.87 3.60
CA ILE A 94 -11.17 11.75 4.05
C ILE A 94 -12.27 12.24 4.99
N ARG A 95 -13.51 12.12 4.55
CA ARG A 95 -14.67 12.51 5.38
C ARG A 95 -14.87 11.58 6.57
N SER A 96 -15.28 12.14 7.72
CA SER A 96 -15.59 11.38 8.94
C SER A 96 -14.41 10.53 9.42
N PHE A 97 -13.19 11.05 9.27
CA PHE A 97 -11.97 10.46 9.76
C PHE A 97 -11.77 10.79 11.25
N TYR A 98 -11.65 9.75 12.07
CA TYR A 98 -11.42 9.86 13.51
C TYR A 98 -10.37 8.86 13.95
N THR A 99 -9.23 9.32 14.43
CA THR A 99 -8.08 8.48 14.82
C THR A 99 -8.39 7.55 15.98
N PHE A 100 -9.26 7.97 16.92
CA PHE A 100 -9.69 7.15 18.06
C PHE A 100 -10.59 5.95 17.67
N LYS A 101 -11.18 5.95 16.47
CA LYS A 101 -11.95 4.82 15.94
C LYS A 101 -11.03 3.92 15.11
N LYS A 102 -10.15 3.17 15.78
CA LYS A 102 -9.07 2.39 15.17
C LYS A 102 -9.57 1.47 14.05
N THR A 103 -10.55 0.63 14.31
CA THR A 103 -11.13 -0.29 13.32
C THR A 103 -11.64 0.46 12.09
N ARG A 104 -12.38 1.56 12.32
CA ARG A 104 -12.88 2.37 11.21
C ARG A 104 -11.76 2.99 10.40
N PHE A 105 -10.71 3.47 11.06
CA PHE A 105 -9.55 4.05 10.38
C PHE A 105 -8.85 3.01 9.49
N ILE A 106 -8.60 1.81 10.02
CA ILE A 106 -8.01 0.72 9.23
C ILE A 106 -8.89 0.39 8.01
N LEU A 107 -10.20 0.23 8.21
CA LEU A 107 -11.12 -0.03 7.11
C LEU A 107 -11.17 1.10 6.07
N GLN A 108 -11.03 2.37 6.49
CA GLN A 108 -10.92 3.50 5.57
C GLN A 108 -9.63 3.46 4.75
N ILE A 109 -8.49 3.06 5.37
CA ILE A 109 -7.23 2.84 4.66
C ILE A 109 -7.42 1.77 3.59
N LEU A 110 -7.97 0.60 3.95
CA LEU A 110 -8.16 -0.52 3.03
C LEU A 110 -9.14 -0.18 1.89
N TYR A 111 -10.24 0.50 2.20
CA TYR A 111 -11.19 0.99 1.20
C TYR A 111 -10.53 1.97 0.22
N LYS A 112 -9.74 2.90 0.75
CA LYS A 112 -9.03 3.88 -0.06
C LYS A 112 -7.95 3.21 -0.91
N ASN A 113 -7.26 2.21 -0.36
CA ASN A 113 -6.32 1.37 -1.09
C ASN A 113 -6.96 0.70 -2.31
N ALA A 114 -8.08 0.02 -2.12
CA ALA A 114 -8.85 -0.58 -3.22
C ALA A 114 -9.28 0.47 -4.27
N SER A 115 -9.66 1.68 -3.83
CA SER A 115 -10.02 2.78 -4.73
C SER A 115 -8.85 3.24 -5.59
N TYR A 116 -7.63 3.27 -5.05
CA TYR A 116 -6.41 3.59 -5.80
C TYR A 116 -6.07 2.50 -6.82
N TYR A 117 -6.18 1.22 -6.46
CA TYR A 117 -6.04 0.12 -7.43
C TYR A 117 -7.00 0.28 -8.60
N LEU A 118 -8.28 0.49 -8.34
CA LEU A 118 -9.29 0.71 -9.39
C LEU A 118 -8.97 1.92 -10.28
N MET A 119 -8.51 3.01 -9.67
CA MET A 119 -8.13 4.21 -10.40
C MET A 119 -6.95 3.96 -11.33
N PHE A 120 -5.91 3.28 -10.85
CA PHE A 120 -4.72 2.98 -11.64
C PHE A 120 -5.00 1.91 -12.72
N LEU A 121 -5.81 0.90 -12.43
CA LEU A 121 -6.25 -0.07 -13.43
C LEU A 121 -6.98 0.61 -14.61
N LYS A 122 -7.85 1.57 -14.34
CA LYS A 122 -8.49 2.38 -15.40
C LYS A 122 -7.49 3.22 -16.20
N GLN A 123 -6.40 3.69 -15.57
CA GLN A 123 -5.35 4.41 -16.30
C GLN A 123 -4.53 3.46 -17.18
N ILE A 124 -4.19 2.27 -16.66
CA ILE A 124 -3.50 1.20 -17.41
C ILE A 124 -4.32 0.80 -18.64
N ASP A 125 -5.61 0.51 -18.46
CA ASP A 125 -6.53 0.12 -19.55
C ASP A 125 -6.58 1.18 -20.66
N ARG A 126 -6.75 2.45 -20.30
CA ARG A 126 -6.75 3.56 -21.28
C ARG A 126 -5.42 3.66 -22.01
N ARG A 127 -4.30 3.49 -21.29
CA ARG A 127 -2.96 3.58 -21.86
C ARG A 127 -2.68 2.41 -22.80
N SER A 128 -3.03 1.19 -22.39
CA SER A 128 -2.93 -0.01 -23.25
C SER A 128 -3.70 0.17 -24.56
N SER A 129 -4.96 0.59 -24.50
CA SER A 129 -5.77 0.85 -25.68
C SER A 129 -5.21 1.94 -26.60
N GLN A 130 -4.52 2.95 -26.03
CA GLN A 130 -3.84 3.96 -26.83
C GLN A 130 -2.62 3.36 -27.56
N ILE A 131 -1.77 2.63 -26.83
CA ILE A 131 -0.55 2.02 -27.39
C ILE A 131 -0.90 1.01 -28.49
N GLU A 132 -1.93 0.19 -28.28
CA GLU A 132 -2.41 -0.76 -29.28
C GLU A 132 -2.79 -0.06 -30.60
N ARG A 133 -3.50 1.08 -30.53
CA ARG A 133 -3.85 1.88 -31.72
C ARG A 133 -2.62 2.46 -32.42
N GLU A 134 -1.61 2.89 -31.65
CA GLU A 134 -0.34 3.40 -32.19
C GLU A 134 0.46 2.26 -32.86
N LEU A 135 0.49 1.08 -32.23
CA LEU A 135 1.16 -0.11 -32.76
C LEU A 135 0.56 -0.55 -34.12
N HIS A 136 -0.78 -0.53 -34.25
CA HIS A 136 -1.44 -0.83 -35.52
C HIS A 136 -1.08 0.13 -36.67
N LYS A 137 -0.68 1.37 -36.33
CA LYS A 137 -0.29 2.38 -37.34
C LYS A 137 1.18 2.30 -37.72
N SER A 138 2.05 1.90 -36.84
CA SER A 138 3.50 2.04 -37.05
C SER A 138 4.31 1.02 -36.27
N MET A 139 4.08 -0.22 -36.29
CA MET A 139 4.85 -1.34 -35.69
C MET A 139 6.25 -1.01 -35.19
N LYS A 140 6.36 -0.15 -34.16
CA LYS A 140 7.63 0.24 -33.55
C LYS A 140 7.90 -0.57 -32.29
N ASN A 141 9.15 -0.94 -32.06
CA ASN A 141 9.56 -1.66 -30.84
C ASN A 141 9.24 -0.90 -29.55
N LYS A 142 9.16 0.44 -29.60
CA LYS A 142 8.83 1.28 -28.45
C LYS A 142 7.45 0.98 -27.89
N GLU A 143 6.45 0.81 -28.74
CA GLU A 143 5.07 0.50 -28.33
C GLU A 143 4.99 -0.89 -27.70
N LEU A 144 5.74 -1.87 -28.24
CA LEU A 144 5.83 -3.22 -27.64
C LEU A 144 6.46 -3.19 -26.25
N ILE A 145 7.53 -2.43 -26.05
CA ILE A 145 8.17 -2.27 -24.74
C ILE A 145 7.19 -1.65 -23.75
N GLN A 146 6.43 -0.63 -24.16
CA GLN A 146 5.43 0.01 -23.28
C GLN A 146 4.30 -0.97 -22.89
N LEU A 147 3.84 -1.83 -23.79
CA LEU A 147 2.85 -2.87 -23.47
C LEU A 147 3.40 -3.89 -22.46
N LEU A 148 4.66 -4.32 -22.61
CA LEU A 148 5.32 -5.21 -21.65
C LEU A 148 5.45 -4.57 -20.27
N GLU A 149 5.74 -3.27 -20.18
CA GLU A 149 5.77 -2.54 -18.90
C GLU A 149 4.39 -2.50 -18.24
N LEU A 150 3.32 -2.30 -19.00
CA LEU A 150 1.96 -2.35 -18.47
C LEU A 150 1.56 -3.77 -18.03
N GLU A 151 1.94 -4.79 -18.79
CA GLU A 151 1.74 -6.19 -18.41
C GLU A 151 2.43 -6.50 -17.07
N LYS A 152 3.69 -6.09 -16.90
CA LYS A 152 4.43 -6.23 -15.65
C LYS A 152 3.71 -5.55 -14.48
N SER A 153 3.18 -4.34 -14.70
CA SER A 153 2.39 -3.62 -13.69
C SER A 153 1.13 -4.40 -13.29
N LEU A 154 0.43 -5.04 -14.24
CA LEU A 154 -0.74 -5.87 -13.96
C LEU A 154 -0.39 -7.13 -13.17
N VAL A 155 0.78 -7.72 -13.40
CA VAL A 155 1.28 -8.86 -12.62
C VAL A 155 1.50 -8.45 -11.16
N TYR A 156 2.15 -7.32 -10.91
CA TYR A 156 2.31 -6.79 -9.55
C TYR A 156 0.97 -6.54 -8.88
N PHE A 157 0.06 -5.84 -9.55
CA PHE A 157 -1.27 -5.56 -8.99
C PHE A 157 -2.05 -6.83 -8.67
N THR A 158 -2.01 -7.83 -9.55
CA THR A 158 -2.71 -9.10 -9.33
C THR A 158 -2.15 -9.84 -8.12
N THR A 159 -0.81 -9.87 -7.98
CA THR A 159 -0.14 -10.53 -6.86
C THR A 159 -0.46 -9.83 -5.55
N SER A 160 -0.35 -8.51 -5.51
CA SER A 160 -0.61 -7.70 -4.33
C SER A 160 -2.09 -7.72 -3.92
N LEU A 161 -3.02 -7.66 -4.87
CA LEU A 161 -4.45 -7.74 -4.57
C LEU A 161 -4.84 -9.10 -3.97
N ARG A 162 -4.27 -10.20 -4.46
CA ARG A 162 -4.49 -11.53 -3.89
C ARG A 162 -3.93 -11.63 -2.46
N ALA A 163 -2.76 -11.07 -2.21
CA ALA A 163 -2.18 -11.04 -0.87
C ALA A 163 -3.02 -10.17 0.08
N ASN A 164 -3.48 -9.00 -0.37
CA ASN A 164 -4.37 -8.13 0.39
C ASN A 164 -5.74 -8.78 0.68
N GLU A 165 -6.28 -9.59 -0.23
CA GLU A 165 -7.51 -10.35 -0.04
C GLU A 165 -7.38 -11.31 1.15
N VAL A 166 -6.27 -12.05 1.25
CA VAL A 166 -5.98 -12.93 2.38
C VAL A 166 -5.93 -12.16 3.70
N VAL A 167 -5.32 -10.97 3.69
CA VAL A 167 -5.30 -10.08 4.87
C VAL A 167 -6.71 -9.68 5.29
N LEU A 168 -7.54 -9.23 4.33
CA LEU A 168 -8.94 -8.85 4.60
C LEU A 168 -9.75 -10.01 5.16
N GLU A 169 -9.65 -11.21 4.58
CA GLU A 169 -10.34 -12.40 5.07
C GLU A 169 -9.92 -12.76 6.50
N ARG A 170 -8.63 -12.65 6.80
CA ARG A 170 -8.12 -12.88 8.16
C ARG A 170 -8.65 -11.84 9.14
N MET A 171 -8.67 -10.56 8.75
CA MET A 171 -9.23 -9.48 9.57
C MET A 171 -10.69 -9.71 9.94
N LEU A 172 -11.52 -10.20 9.02
CA LEU A 172 -12.92 -10.47 9.26
C LEU A 172 -13.14 -11.57 10.33
N ARG A 173 -12.15 -12.43 10.53
CA ARG A 173 -12.18 -13.51 11.53
C ARG A 173 -11.58 -13.10 12.89
N LEU A 174 -10.85 -12.00 12.96
CA LEU A 174 -10.18 -11.54 14.18
C LEU A 174 -11.12 -10.68 15.05
N ASP A 175 -11.40 -11.15 16.26
CA ASP A 175 -12.19 -10.39 17.22
C ASP A 175 -11.45 -9.16 17.78
N ALA A 176 -10.12 -9.15 17.72
CA ALA A 176 -9.30 -8.02 18.15
C ALA A 176 -9.52 -6.75 17.31
N ILE A 177 -10.02 -6.86 16.10
CA ILE A 177 -10.30 -5.74 15.20
C ILE A 177 -11.78 -5.32 15.27
N LYS A 178 -12.64 -6.14 15.87
CA LYS A 178 -14.10 -5.88 16.01
C LYS A 178 -14.46 -4.99 17.22
N LYS A 179 -13.52 -4.71 18.09
CA LYS A 179 -13.67 -3.79 19.23
C LYS A 179 -13.14 -2.41 18.87
#